data_c52e6d50bbfda53ffc9c5771b3ed5144
#
_entry.id   c52e6d50bbfda53ffc9c5771b3ed5144
#
_cell.length_a   1.000
_cell.length_b   1.000
_cell.length_c   1.000
_cell.angle_alpha   90.00
_cell.angle_beta   90.00
_cell.angle_gamma   90.00
#
_symmetry.space_group_name_H-M   'P 1'
#
loop_
_entity.id
_entity.type
_entity.pdbx_description
1 polymer ?
#
loop_
_entity_poly.entity_id
_entity_poly.type
_entity_poly.pdbx_seq_one_letter_code
_entity_poly.pdbx_strand_id
1 'polypeptide(L)'
;MRAARGQALIELALCVPLVVLLALGTVASLQVASARSGLDAATQAAAEVAARAPNQQTAIAAANARFHGVIAGYPVRSAELVLSVGDFDNRGSVTASSSASIDIAWAAFLLLPGRVTLRSEVRLPLESWRSHTA
;
A
#
# COMPACT_ATOMS: atom_id res chain seq x y z
N MET A 1 -17.87 1.25 -52.38
CA MET A 1 -16.62 1.52 -51.62
C MET A 1 -16.73 2.65 -50.60
N ARG A 2 -17.49 3.68 -50.81
CA ARG A 2 -17.67 4.77 -49.79
C ARG A 2 -18.42 4.32 -48.54
N ALA A 3 -19.40 3.42 -48.66
CA ALA A 3 -20.15 2.87 -47.51
C ALA A 3 -19.27 2.01 -46.57
N ALA A 4 -18.33 1.23 -47.11
CA ALA A 4 -17.39 0.41 -46.31
C ALA A 4 -16.40 1.26 -45.52
N ARG A 5 -15.96 2.40 -46.07
CA ARG A 5 -15.09 3.36 -45.36
C ARG A 5 -15.83 4.08 -44.23
N GLY A 6 -17.10 4.43 -44.40
CA GLY A 6 -17.94 5.03 -43.37
C GLY A 6 -18.21 4.06 -42.23
N GLN A 7 -18.45 2.78 -42.56
CA GLN A 7 -18.66 1.73 -41.56
C GLN A 7 -17.38 1.47 -40.75
N ALA A 8 -16.22 1.39 -41.38
CA ALA A 8 -14.93 1.22 -40.69
C ALA A 8 -14.62 2.40 -39.73
N LEU A 9 -14.95 3.63 -40.13
CA LEU A 9 -14.80 4.81 -39.27
C LEU A 9 -15.72 4.77 -38.05
N ILE A 10 -16.95 4.29 -38.21
CA ILE A 10 -17.90 4.11 -37.09
C ILE A 10 -17.41 3.03 -36.12
N GLU A 11 -16.93 1.90 -36.65
CA GLU A 11 -16.37 0.82 -35.86
C GLU A 11 -15.14 1.30 -35.08
N LEU A 12 -14.25 2.06 -35.75
CA LEU A 12 -13.09 2.65 -35.08
C LEU A 12 -13.50 3.63 -33.98
N ALA A 13 -14.49 4.50 -34.24
CA ALA A 13 -15.00 5.46 -33.27
C ALA A 13 -15.62 4.81 -32.03
N LEU A 14 -16.19 3.61 -32.18
CA LEU A 14 -16.72 2.83 -31.06
C LEU A 14 -15.63 2.05 -30.30
N CYS A 15 -14.60 1.58 -31.02
CA CYS A 15 -13.51 0.81 -30.41
C CYS A 15 -12.53 1.68 -29.62
N VAL A 16 -12.23 2.90 -30.08
CA VAL A 16 -11.28 3.80 -29.43
C VAL A 16 -11.62 4.07 -27.95
N PRO A 17 -12.84 4.45 -27.58
CA PRO A 17 -13.20 4.66 -26.17
C PRO A 17 -13.02 3.39 -25.34
N LEU A 18 -13.36 2.23 -25.89
CA LEU A 18 -13.22 0.96 -25.20
C LEU A 18 -11.76 0.62 -24.91
N VAL A 19 -10.90 0.78 -25.90
CA VAL A 19 -9.45 0.58 -25.76
C VAL A 19 -8.84 1.54 -24.74
N VAL A 20 -9.26 2.79 -24.75
CA VAL A 20 -8.81 3.80 -23.78
C VAL A 20 -9.24 3.40 -22.36
N LEU A 21 -10.49 2.96 -22.16
CA LEU A 21 -10.97 2.51 -20.86
C LEU A 21 -10.20 1.29 -20.35
N LEU A 22 -9.90 0.33 -21.22
CA LEU A 22 -9.10 -0.84 -20.87
C LEU A 22 -7.66 -0.44 -20.48
N ALA A 23 -7.04 0.46 -21.22
CA ALA A 23 -5.71 0.97 -20.91
C ALA A 23 -5.68 1.69 -19.56
N LEU A 24 -6.64 2.57 -19.31
CA LEU A 24 -6.76 3.28 -18.03
C LEU A 24 -7.01 2.31 -16.85
N GLY A 25 -7.87 1.30 -17.06
CA GLY A 25 -8.11 0.25 -16.05
C GLY A 25 -6.84 -0.54 -15.71
N THR A 26 -6.03 -0.84 -16.71
CA THR A 26 -4.74 -1.52 -16.52
C THR A 26 -3.78 -0.65 -15.71
N VAL A 27 -3.64 0.63 -16.05
CA VAL A 27 -2.79 1.56 -15.31
C VAL A 27 -3.25 1.70 -13.85
N ALA A 28 -4.55 1.82 -13.62
CA ALA A 28 -5.09 1.89 -12.27
C ALA A 28 -4.79 0.63 -11.46
N SER A 29 -4.96 -0.55 -12.06
CA SER A 29 -4.67 -1.83 -11.40
C SER A 29 -3.20 -1.93 -11.00
N LEU A 30 -2.28 -1.48 -11.86
CA LEU A 30 -0.85 -1.44 -11.56
C LEU A 30 -0.52 -0.46 -10.44
N GLN A 31 -1.15 0.71 -10.42
CA GLN A 31 -0.96 1.68 -9.33
C GLN A 31 -1.42 1.12 -7.98
N VAL A 32 -2.59 0.50 -7.93
CA VAL A 32 -3.12 -0.14 -6.71
C VAL A 32 -2.21 -1.29 -6.26
N ALA A 33 -1.78 -2.15 -7.17
CA ALA A 33 -0.88 -3.26 -6.87
C ALA A 33 0.48 -2.78 -6.34
N SER A 34 1.05 -1.75 -6.97
CA SER A 34 2.31 -1.15 -6.53
C SER A 34 2.20 -0.53 -5.14
N ALA A 35 1.15 0.22 -4.90
CA ALA A 35 0.92 0.85 -3.60
C ALA A 35 0.66 -0.17 -2.49
N ARG A 36 -0.07 -1.25 -2.78
CA ARG A 36 -0.29 -2.34 -1.83
C ARG A 36 1.03 -3.04 -1.50
N SER A 37 1.83 -3.37 -2.49
CA SER A 37 3.16 -3.95 -2.28
C SER A 37 4.05 -3.04 -1.44
N GLY A 38 4.03 -1.74 -1.71
CA GLY A 38 4.77 -0.74 -0.93
C GLY A 38 4.29 -0.66 0.52
N LEU A 39 2.97 -0.68 0.75
CA LEU A 39 2.40 -0.66 2.08
C LEU A 39 2.77 -1.93 2.87
N ASP A 40 2.67 -3.10 2.26
CA ASP A 40 3.06 -4.36 2.88
C ASP A 40 4.55 -4.38 3.23
N ALA A 41 5.41 -3.93 2.31
CA ALA A 41 6.85 -3.84 2.55
C ALA A 41 7.20 -2.84 3.66
N ALA A 42 6.56 -1.68 3.69
CA ALA A 42 6.76 -0.66 4.72
C ALA A 42 6.31 -1.15 6.10
N THR A 43 5.16 -1.83 6.16
CA THR A 43 4.62 -2.40 7.40
C THR A 43 5.51 -3.52 7.93
N GLN A 44 5.98 -4.40 7.06
CA GLN A 44 6.92 -5.46 7.41
C GLN A 44 8.23 -4.88 7.95
N ALA A 45 8.83 -3.91 7.26
CA ALA A 45 10.06 -3.27 7.68
C ALA A 45 9.92 -2.56 9.04
N ALA A 46 8.78 -1.90 9.26
CA ALA A 46 8.46 -1.25 10.53
C ALA A 46 8.33 -2.28 11.68
N ALA A 47 7.63 -3.37 11.44
CA ALA A 47 7.45 -4.44 12.42
C ALA A 47 8.78 -5.10 12.80
N GLU A 48 9.67 -5.35 11.83
CA GLU A 48 11.00 -5.92 12.07
C GLU A 48 11.88 -5.01 12.95
N VAL A 49 11.90 -3.72 12.66
CA VAL A 49 12.64 -2.74 13.46
C VAL A 49 12.07 -2.63 14.87
N ALA A 50 10.74 -2.62 15.00
CA ALA A 50 10.08 -2.59 16.30
C ALA A 50 10.37 -3.83 17.15
N ALA A 51 10.38 -5.01 16.53
CA ALA A 51 10.67 -6.27 17.22
C ALA A 51 12.09 -6.34 17.81
N ARG A 52 13.03 -5.58 17.23
CA ARG A 52 14.43 -5.49 17.69
C ARG A 52 14.70 -4.35 18.66
N ALA A 53 13.76 -3.45 18.86
CA ALA A 53 13.97 -2.27 19.71
C ALA A 53 14.09 -2.65 21.21
N PRO A 54 14.89 -1.91 21.99
CA PRO A 54 15.12 -2.23 23.40
C PRO A 54 13.92 -1.93 24.30
N ASN A 55 13.05 -1.00 23.91
CA ASN A 55 11.87 -0.61 24.67
C ASN A 55 10.76 -0.12 23.74
N GLN A 56 9.56 0.04 24.28
CA GLN A 56 8.38 0.44 23.52
C GLN A 56 8.52 1.80 22.84
N GLN A 57 9.09 2.78 23.52
CA GLN A 57 9.22 4.13 22.99
C GLN A 57 10.18 4.20 21.79
N THR A 58 11.31 3.50 21.91
CA THR A 58 12.26 3.36 20.80
C THR A 58 11.66 2.54 19.65
N ALA A 59 10.88 1.50 19.96
CA ALA A 59 10.18 0.71 18.95
C ALA A 59 9.24 1.55 18.10
N ILE A 60 8.41 2.36 18.73
CA ILE A 60 7.46 3.24 18.04
C ILE A 60 8.18 4.26 17.16
N ALA A 61 9.20 4.94 17.70
CA ALA A 61 9.95 5.95 16.97
C ALA A 61 10.70 5.36 15.76
N ALA A 62 11.40 4.24 15.95
CA ALA A 62 12.14 3.58 14.89
C ALA A 62 11.22 2.97 13.81
N ALA A 63 10.09 2.38 14.21
CA ALA A 63 9.12 1.83 13.29
C ALA A 63 8.48 2.92 12.41
N ASN A 64 8.09 4.05 12.99
CA ASN A 64 7.55 5.18 12.23
C ASN A 64 8.58 5.74 11.24
N ALA A 65 9.81 5.94 11.65
CA ALA A 65 10.88 6.41 10.77
C ALA A 65 11.12 5.45 9.62
N ARG A 66 11.16 4.16 9.89
CA ARG A 66 11.36 3.13 8.86
C ARG A 66 10.17 3.02 7.91
N PHE A 67 8.95 3.06 8.44
CA PHE A 67 7.72 3.04 7.65
C PHE A 67 7.68 4.19 6.65
N HIS A 68 7.88 5.42 7.13
CA HIS A 68 7.87 6.59 6.26
C HIS A 68 9.00 6.58 5.24
N GLY A 69 10.17 6.07 5.60
CA GLY A 69 11.29 5.93 4.69
C GLY A 69 11.01 4.97 3.53
N VAL A 70 10.35 3.86 3.79
CA VAL A 70 9.99 2.87 2.75
C VAL A 70 8.81 3.36 1.90
N ILE A 71 7.75 3.86 2.55
CA ILE A 71 6.53 4.25 1.84
C ILE A 71 6.72 5.48 0.94
N ALA A 72 7.70 6.33 1.21
CA ALA A 72 8.02 7.50 0.40
C ALA A 72 8.40 7.16 -1.05
N GLY A 73 8.85 5.94 -1.32
CA GLY A 73 9.17 5.45 -2.66
C GLY A 73 7.96 4.98 -3.47
N TYR A 74 6.76 5.02 -2.93
CA TYR A 74 5.55 4.49 -3.55
C TYR A 74 4.49 5.58 -3.78
N PRO A 75 3.60 5.42 -4.77
CA PRO A 75 2.58 6.42 -5.12
C PRO A 75 1.40 6.39 -4.14
N VAL A 76 1.66 6.77 -2.90
CA VAL A 76 0.69 6.80 -1.80
C VAL A 76 0.54 8.24 -1.31
N ARG A 77 -0.69 8.66 -1.07
CA ARG A 77 -0.97 10.05 -0.69
C ARG A 77 -0.96 10.29 0.81
N SER A 78 -1.56 9.39 1.55
CA SER A 78 -1.52 9.41 3.01
C SER A 78 -1.29 8.00 3.52
N ALA A 79 -0.34 7.85 4.42
CA ALA A 79 -0.02 6.58 5.04
C ALA A 79 0.10 6.78 6.55
N GLU A 80 -0.58 5.94 7.30
CA GLU A 80 -0.53 5.93 8.76
C GLU A 80 -0.09 4.54 9.25
N LEU A 81 0.72 4.54 10.27
CA LEU A 81 1.16 3.34 10.98
C LEU A 81 0.65 3.40 12.41
N VAL A 82 -0.01 2.34 12.83
CA VAL A 82 -0.38 2.10 14.23
C VAL A 82 0.39 0.89 14.72
N LEU A 83 1.23 1.09 15.71
CA LEU A 83 2.01 0.04 16.31
C LEU A 83 1.39 -0.34 17.66
N SER A 84 0.99 -1.59 17.79
CA SER A 84 0.58 -2.19 19.05
C SER A 84 1.69 -3.12 19.53
N VAL A 85 2.29 -2.75 20.64
CA VAL A 85 3.35 -3.54 21.25
C VAL A 85 2.75 -4.21 22.47
N GLY A 86 2.65 -5.55 22.44
CA GLY A 86 2.30 -6.34 23.62
C GLY A 86 3.39 -6.24 24.69
N ASP A 87 3.16 -6.87 25.82
CA ASP A 87 4.12 -6.87 26.91
C ASP A 87 5.52 -7.24 26.44
N PHE A 88 6.51 -6.39 26.72
CA PHE A 88 7.91 -6.61 26.39
C PHE A 88 8.53 -7.80 27.16
N ASP A 89 7.71 -8.53 27.89
CA ASP A 89 8.10 -9.78 28.52
C ASP A 89 8.25 -10.91 27.50
N ASN A 90 9.02 -11.91 27.84
CA ASN A 90 9.59 -13.00 27.05
C ASN A 90 8.66 -13.74 26.05
N ARG A 91 7.41 -13.34 25.89
CA ARG A 91 6.42 -13.90 24.94
C ARG A 91 5.58 -12.84 24.25
N GLY A 92 6.01 -11.59 24.26
CA GLY A 92 5.30 -10.49 23.61
C GLY A 92 5.33 -10.59 22.09
N SER A 93 4.40 -9.91 21.45
CA SER A 93 4.36 -9.75 19.99
C SER A 93 4.17 -8.30 19.63
N VAL A 94 4.76 -7.89 18.51
CA VAL A 94 4.53 -6.59 17.89
C VAL A 94 3.54 -6.77 16.76
N THR A 95 2.47 -5.98 16.78
CA THR A 95 1.52 -5.90 15.69
C THR A 95 1.62 -4.52 15.07
N ALA A 96 1.99 -4.48 13.80
CA ALA A 96 2.03 -3.27 13.01
C ALA A 96 0.83 -3.27 12.06
N SER A 97 -0.05 -2.30 12.21
CA SER A 97 -1.20 -2.09 11.32
C SER A 97 -1.01 -0.78 10.59
N SER A 98 -1.16 -0.79 9.30
CA SER A 98 -1.02 0.40 8.47
C SER A 98 -2.20 0.60 7.55
N SER A 99 -2.47 1.82 7.22
CA SER A 99 -3.44 2.21 6.22
C SER A 99 -2.86 3.28 5.30
N ALA A 100 -3.22 3.21 4.04
CA ALA A 100 -2.80 4.18 3.06
C ALA A 100 -3.91 4.46 2.06
N SER A 101 -3.94 5.65 1.50
CA SER A 101 -4.89 6.01 0.45
C SER A 101 -4.18 6.37 -0.85
N ILE A 102 -4.81 5.99 -1.95
CA ILE A 102 -4.39 6.32 -3.30
C ILE A 102 -5.52 7.10 -3.96
N ASP A 103 -5.18 8.18 -4.64
CA ASP A 103 -6.12 8.91 -5.49
C ASP A 103 -5.91 8.49 -6.95
N ILE A 104 -7.00 8.02 -7.55
CA ILE A 104 -7.06 7.74 -8.99
C ILE A 104 -7.79 8.92 -9.63
N ALA A 105 -7.03 9.94 -10.04
CA ALA A 105 -7.55 11.23 -10.48
C ALA A 105 -8.55 11.15 -11.64
N TRP A 106 -8.38 10.20 -12.55
CA TRP A 106 -9.27 10.02 -13.70
C TRP A 106 -10.56 9.24 -13.40
N ALA A 107 -10.62 8.56 -12.23
CA ALA A 107 -11.84 7.84 -11.82
C ALA A 107 -13.04 8.79 -11.64
N ALA A 108 -12.79 10.03 -11.25
CA ALA A 108 -13.80 11.07 -11.16
C ALA A 108 -14.47 11.36 -12.49
N PHE A 109 -13.76 11.17 -13.60
CA PHE A 109 -14.31 11.35 -14.97
C PHE A 109 -15.36 10.29 -15.30
N LEU A 110 -15.28 9.13 -14.66
CA LEU A 110 -16.23 8.01 -14.82
C LEU A 110 -17.28 7.95 -13.70
N LEU A 111 -17.40 9.00 -12.87
CA LEU A 111 -18.28 9.05 -11.70
C LEU A 111 -18.00 7.92 -10.68
N LEU A 112 -16.79 7.39 -10.70
CA LEU A 112 -16.31 6.39 -9.76
C LEU A 112 -15.60 7.04 -8.56
N PRO A 113 -15.64 6.41 -7.36
CA PRO A 113 -14.87 6.91 -6.23
C PRO A 113 -13.38 6.89 -6.57
N GLY A 114 -12.76 8.08 -6.61
CA GLY A 114 -11.35 8.26 -6.97
C GLY A 114 -10.36 7.92 -5.88
N ARG A 115 -10.82 7.49 -4.69
CA ARG A 115 -9.95 7.17 -3.56
C ARG A 115 -10.10 5.70 -3.17
N VAL A 116 -8.98 5.02 -3.12
CA VAL A 116 -8.87 3.64 -2.65
C VAL A 116 -8.08 3.62 -1.36
N THR A 117 -8.64 3.02 -0.31
CA THR A 117 -7.95 2.82 0.96
C THR A 117 -7.42 1.40 1.04
N LEU A 118 -6.14 1.28 1.32
CA LEU A 118 -5.44 0.01 1.51
C LEU A 118 -5.11 -0.16 2.99
N ARG A 119 -5.12 -1.40 3.45
CA ARG A 119 -4.71 -1.77 4.82
C ARG A 119 -3.75 -2.94 4.77
N SER A 120 -2.78 -2.91 5.68
CA SER A 120 -1.84 -4.01 5.90
C SER A 120 -1.65 -4.23 7.39
N GLU A 121 -1.50 -5.48 7.80
CA GLU A 121 -1.23 -5.85 9.18
C GLU A 121 -0.15 -6.94 9.19
N VAL A 122 0.85 -6.73 10.04
CA VAL A 122 1.94 -7.67 10.26
C VAL A 122 2.10 -7.90 11.75
N ARG A 123 2.17 -9.16 12.14
CA ARG A 123 2.42 -9.55 13.52
C ARG A 123 3.71 -10.36 13.61
N LEU A 124 4.63 -9.89 14.43
CA LEU A 124 5.91 -10.55 14.66
C LEU A 124 6.06 -10.86 16.15
N PRO A 125 6.57 -12.05 16.51
CA PRO A 125 6.96 -12.34 17.88
C PRO A 125 8.18 -11.51 18.24
N LEU A 126 8.25 -11.05 19.49
CA LEU A 126 9.47 -10.45 20.02
C LEU A 126 10.53 -11.55 20.12
N GLU A 127 11.74 -11.25 19.66
CA GLU A 127 12.84 -12.23 19.65
C GLU A 127 13.22 -12.62 21.07
N SER A 128 13.11 -13.92 21.37
CA SER A 128 13.33 -14.51 22.71
C SER A 128 14.81 -14.52 23.16
N TRP A 129 15.75 -14.12 22.30
CA TRP A 129 17.19 -14.11 22.64
C TRP A 129 17.56 -13.07 23.71
N ARG A 130 16.66 -12.14 24.02
CA ARG A 130 16.85 -11.14 25.09
C ARG A 130 16.81 -11.72 26.50
N SER A 131 16.30 -12.94 26.67
CA SER A 131 16.18 -13.59 27.97
C SER A 131 17.48 -14.17 28.52
N HIS A 132 18.59 -14.10 27.80
CA HIS A 132 19.86 -14.74 28.17
C HIS A 132 20.96 -13.77 28.57
N THR A 133 20.69 -12.49 28.70
CA THR A 133 21.61 -11.47 29.21
C THR A 133 21.12 -10.93 30.56
N ALA A 134 20.86 -11.83 31.44
CA ALA A 134 20.71 -11.50 32.86
C ALA A 134 21.87 -12.17 33.65
#